data_fa6cab4b144f787888b454bc8d79fee6
#
_entry.id   fa6cab4b144f787888b454bc8d79fee6
#
_cell.length_a   1.000
_cell.length_b   1.000
_cell.length_c   1.000
_cell.angle_alpha   90.00
_cell.angle_beta   90.00
_cell.angle_gamma   90.00
#
_symmetry.space_group_name_H-M   'P 1'
#
loop_
_entity.id
_entity.type
_entity.pdbx_description
1 polymer ?
#
loop_
_entity_poly.entity_id
_entity_poly.type
_entity_poly.pdbx_seq_one_letter_code
_entity_poly.pdbx_strand_id
1 'polypeptide(L)'
;MELKRAVITGLGAISPIGIGIAEIKNSLVSGKSGITSNPEYKEMGMKSEISGSIDLILSELIDRKLFRFMGETAAYSYLSAQEAIRDSNLPEEIFNSDRVGIIAGSGGASSRSQVEAADIAREKGIKRIGPYRVTQTMGSTVSACLATFLGIKGINYSISSACSTSAHCIGSAWEQIQLGKQDIVLAGGGEDEHWTQSALFDAMGALSSKFNSDPEAASRPFDKGRDGFVISAGGGIIILEELEHARKRGAKIYGEIVGYSATSDGEDMVSPSGLGAAKCMKQALQMSGLDTVSYTHLRAHETLLD
;
A
#
# COMPACT_ATOMS: atom_id res chain seq x y z
N MET A 1 23.41 -8.26 -21.24
CA MET A 1 22.69 -9.10 -20.24
C MET A 1 21.25 -9.09 -20.68
N GLU A 2 20.67 -10.23 -20.92
CA GLU A 2 19.23 -10.34 -21.21
C GLU A 2 18.43 -10.06 -19.92
N LEU A 3 17.45 -9.17 -19.99
CA LEU A 3 16.61 -8.85 -18.85
C LEU A 3 15.65 -10.01 -18.57
N LYS A 4 15.50 -10.35 -17.30
CA LYS A 4 14.55 -11.37 -16.87
C LYS A 4 13.13 -10.82 -16.84
N ARG A 5 12.15 -11.69 -16.93
CA ARG A 5 10.73 -11.34 -16.87
C ARG A 5 10.19 -11.56 -15.47
N ALA A 6 9.34 -10.65 -15.01
CA ALA A 6 8.75 -10.73 -13.66
C ALA A 6 7.22 -10.85 -13.75
N VAL A 7 6.70 -11.84 -13.04
CA VAL A 7 5.28 -12.17 -12.99
C VAL A 7 4.72 -12.07 -11.58
N ILE A 8 3.43 -11.86 -11.45
CA ILE A 8 2.71 -11.82 -10.18
C ILE A 8 2.19 -13.22 -9.89
N THR A 9 2.62 -13.81 -8.78
CA THR A 9 2.25 -15.16 -8.36
C THR A 9 1.44 -15.22 -7.08
N GLY A 10 1.33 -14.12 -6.32
CA GLY A 10 0.53 -14.05 -5.11
C GLY A 10 -0.01 -12.66 -4.86
N LEU A 11 -1.21 -12.58 -4.30
CA LEU A 11 -1.92 -11.37 -3.96
C LEU A 11 -2.40 -11.42 -2.52
N GLY A 12 -2.31 -10.30 -1.80
CA GLY A 12 -2.91 -10.16 -0.48
C GLY A 12 -3.20 -8.70 -0.19
N ALA A 13 -4.39 -8.42 0.35
CA ALA A 13 -4.80 -7.06 0.67
C ALA A 13 -5.81 -7.01 1.80
N ILE A 14 -5.79 -5.89 2.50
CA ILE A 14 -6.77 -5.51 3.53
C ILE A 14 -7.18 -4.07 3.27
N SER A 15 -8.48 -3.82 3.27
CA SER A 15 -9.04 -2.49 3.07
C SER A 15 -10.41 -2.37 3.73
N PRO A 16 -11.01 -1.16 3.84
CA PRO A 16 -12.35 -0.99 4.39
C PRO A 16 -13.46 -1.70 3.59
N ILE A 17 -13.19 -2.13 2.36
CA ILE A 17 -14.15 -2.88 1.55
C ILE A 17 -13.98 -4.40 1.64
N GLY A 18 -13.00 -4.90 2.43
CA GLY A 18 -12.83 -6.33 2.66
C GLY A 18 -11.48 -6.71 3.26
N ILE A 19 -11.49 -7.85 3.92
CA ILE A 19 -10.32 -8.50 4.51
C ILE A 19 -9.95 -9.68 3.62
N GLY A 20 -8.90 -9.48 2.82
CA GLY A 20 -8.47 -10.45 1.82
C GLY A 20 -9.07 -10.20 0.42
N ILE A 21 -8.37 -10.73 -0.58
CA ILE A 21 -8.67 -10.51 -2.01
C ILE A 21 -10.09 -10.94 -2.39
N ALA A 22 -10.62 -12.01 -1.82
CA ALA A 22 -11.95 -12.51 -2.15
C ALA A 22 -13.07 -11.52 -1.75
N GLU A 23 -13.01 -10.98 -0.53
CA GLU A 23 -14.00 -10.00 -0.06
C GLU A 23 -13.88 -8.68 -0.82
N ILE A 24 -12.64 -8.20 -1.03
CA ILE A 24 -12.39 -6.98 -1.79
C ILE A 24 -12.97 -7.11 -3.19
N LYS A 25 -12.72 -8.24 -3.88
CA LYS A 25 -13.30 -8.52 -5.21
C LYS A 25 -14.82 -8.46 -5.19
N ASN A 26 -15.46 -9.12 -4.22
CA ASN A 26 -16.91 -9.12 -4.10
C ASN A 26 -17.48 -7.71 -3.86
N SER A 27 -16.81 -6.93 -3.02
CA SER A 27 -17.18 -5.54 -2.75
C SER A 27 -17.04 -4.64 -3.98
N LEU A 28 -15.95 -4.81 -4.75
CA LEU A 28 -15.75 -4.08 -6.01
C LEU A 28 -16.83 -4.43 -7.04
N VAL A 29 -17.16 -5.72 -7.20
CA VAL A 29 -18.23 -6.18 -8.14
C VAL A 29 -19.61 -5.64 -7.73
N SER A 30 -19.89 -5.55 -6.42
CA SER A 30 -21.18 -5.05 -5.92
C SER A 30 -21.23 -3.53 -5.76
N GLY A 31 -20.14 -2.81 -6.02
CA GLY A 31 -20.06 -1.35 -5.83
C GLY A 31 -20.16 -0.91 -4.36
N LYS A 32 -19.75 -1.77 -3.41
CA LYS A 32 -19.80 -1.47 -1.98
C LYS A 32 -18.77 -0.41 -1.61
N SER A 33 -19.19 0.69 -0.97
CA SER A 33 -18.29 1.65 -0.33
C SER A 33 -17.83 1.16 1.05
N GLY A 34 -16.60 1.48 1.41
CA GLY A 34 -16.06 1.27 2.76
C GLY A 34 -15.90 2.58 3.54
N ILE A 35 -16.45 3.68 3.04
CA ILE A 35 -16.36 4.99 3.69
C ILE A 35 -17.55 5.15 4.64
N THR A 36 -17.27 5.55 5.88
CA THR A 36 -18.26 5.74 6.94
C THR A 36 -17.98 7.03 7.71
N SER A 37 -18.93 7.46 8.53
CA SER A 37 -18.72 8.54 9.48
C SER A 37 -17.64 8.16 10.50
N ASN A 38 -16.76 9.10 10.81
CA ASN A 38 -15.70 8.95 11.79
C ASN A 38 -15.96 9.87 12.99
N PRO A 39 -16.43 9.33 14.13
CA PRO A 39 -16.73 10.12 15.32
C PRO A 39 -15.51 10.86 15.89
N GLU A 40 -14.32 10.26 15.81
CA GLU A 40 -13.09 10.86 16.31
C GLU A 40 -12.72 12.13 15.52
N TYR A 41 -12.89 12.12 14.19
CA TYR A 41 -12.67 13.32 13.36
C TYR A 41 -13.60 14.46 13.76
N LYS A 42 -14.85 14.15 14.05
CA LYS A 42 -15.84 15.11 14.51
C LYS A 42 -15.47 15.68 15.89
N GLU A 43 -15.05 14.85 16.82
CA GLU A 43 -14.58 15.26 18.15
C GLU A 43 -13.36 16.17 18.08
N MET A 44 -12.46 15.91 17.12
CA MET A 44 -11.29 16.73 16.86
C MET A 44 -11.61 18.04 16.11
N GLY A 45 -12.87 18.28 15.72
CA GLY A 45 -13.31 19.47 15.03
C GLY A 45 -12.83 19.58 13.58
N MET A 46 -12.59 18.47 12.93
CA MET A 46 -12.21 18.43 11.52
C MET A 46 -13.40 18.80 10.63
N LYS A 47 -13.14 19.34 9.44
CA LYS A 47 -14.17 19.63 8.43
C LYS A 47 -14.68 18.35 7.78
N SER A 48 -13.78 17.42 7.50
CA SER A 48 -14.13 16.08 7.05
C SER A 48 -14.42 15.20 8.27
N GLU A 49 -15.62 14.63 8.33
CA GLU A 49 -16.06 13.74 9.42
C GLU A 49 -16.19 12.29 8.93
N ILE A 50 -15.47 11.93 7.86
CA ILE A 50 -15.58 10.63 7.18
C ILE A 50 -14.22 10.03 6.91
N SER A 51 -14.13 8.69 6.96
CA SER A 51 -12.92 7.94 6.61
C SER A 51 -13.26 6.52 6.14
N GLY A 52 -12.28 5.86 5.54
CA GLY A 52 -12.29 4.41 5.31
C GLY A 52 -11.55 3.69 6.42
N SER A 53 -12.18 3.47 7.56
CA SER A 53 -11.60 2.77 8.70
C SER A 53 -11.76 1.26 8.56
N ILE A 54 -10.84 0.51 9.17
CA ILE A 54 -10.89 -0.96 9.20
C ILE A 54 -11.19 -1.39 10.63
N ASP A 55 -12.32 -2.06 10.82
CA ASP A 55 -12.73 -2.60 12.11
C ASP A 55 -12.10 -3.99 12.35
N LEU A 56 -10.83 -4.00 12.77
CA LEU A 56 -10.09 -5.20 13.11
C LEU A 56 -9.35 -5.04 14.43
N ILE A 57 -9.46 -6.05 15.28
CA ILE A 57 -8.64 -6.16 16.48
C ILE A 57 -7.31 -6.84 16.11
N LEU A 58 -6.35 -6.03 15.62
CA LEU A 58 -5.07 -6.52 15.10
C LEU A 58 -4.29 -7.37 16.10
N SER A 59 -4.43 -7.10 17.41
CA SER A 59 -3.80 -7.88 18.49
C SER A 59 -4.33 -9.31 18.64
N GLU A 60 -5.47 -9.63 18.05
CA GLU A 60 -6.03 -10.99 18.00
C GLU A 60 -5.56 -11.75 16.75
N LEU A 61 -5.16 -11.04 15.71
CA LEU A 61 -4.77 -11.61 14.42
C LEU A 61 -3.25 -11.80 14.29
N ILE A 62 -2.46 -11.06 15.08
CA ILE A 62 -1.00 -11.08 15.03
C ILE A 62 -0.46 -11.46 16.40
N ASP A 63 0.49 -12.41 16.43
CA ASP A 63 1.15 -12.80 17.66
C ASP A 63 1.66 -11.58 18.43
N ARG A 64 1.36 -11.52 19.73
CA ARG A 64 1.69 -10.38 20.61
C ARG A 64 3.19 -10.02 20.59
N LYS A 65 4.07 -11.03 20.43
CA LYS A 65 5.52 -10.82 20.38
C LYS A 65 5.96 -10.08 19.11
N LEU A 66 5.18 -10.21 18.04
CA LEU A 66 5.41 -9.51 16.76
C LEU A 66 4.69 -8.15 16.77
N PHE A 67 3.43 -8.14 17.15
CA PHE A 67 2.58 -6.94 17.09
C PHE A 67 3.14 -5.75 17.88
N ARG A 68 3.82 -6.00 19.01
CA ARG A 68 4.43 -4.93 19.83
C ARG A 68 5.45 -4.05 19.06
N PHE A 69 6.01 -4.54 17.95
CA PHE A 69 6.95 -3.79 17.10
C PHE A 69 6.26 -3.02 15.97
N MET A 70 4.98 -3.29 15.72
CA MET A 70 4.22 -2.76 14.59
C MET A 70 3.35 -1.59 14.99
N GLY A 71 3.28 -0.54 14.14
CA GLY A 71 2.10 0.30 14.01
C GLY A 71 1.08 -0.37 13.10
N GLU A 72 -0.11 0.19 12.99
CA GLU A 72 -1.20 -0.37 12.16
C GLU A 72 -0.78 -0.53 10.70
N THR A 73 -0.08 0.44 10.12
CA THR A 73 0.52 0.38 8.78
C THR A 73 1.29 -0.91 8.53
N ALA A 74 2.21 -1.25 9.45
CA ALA A 74 3.01 -2.47 9.34
C ALA A 74 2.18 -3.72 9.57
N ALA A 75 1.17 -3.65 10.45
CA ALA A 75 0.27 -4.76 10.74
C ALA A 75 -0.63 -5.11 9.55
N TYR A 76 -1.24 -4.13 8.89
CA TYR A 76 -2.02 -4.36 7.66
C TYR A 76 -1.14 -4.93 6.55
N SER A 77 0.07 -4.38 6.38
CA SER A 77 1.04 -4.90 5.40
C SER A 77 1.45 -6.34 5.71
N TYR A 78 1.65 -6.68 6.99
CA TYR A 78 2.01 -8.03 7.42
C TYR A 78 0.90 -9.05 7.13
N LEU A 79 -0.35 -8.73 7.48
CA LEU A 79 -1.49 -9.60 7.20
C LEU A 79 -1.70 -9.77 5.70
N SER A 80 -1.53 -8.70 4.91
CA SER A 80 -1.55 -8.76 3.45
C SER A 80 -0.43 -9.63 2.89
N ALA A 81 0.79 -9.54 3.45
CA ALA A 81 1.92 -10.38 3.04
C ALA A 81 1.65 -11.86 3.34
N GLN A 82 1.09 -12.17 4.49
CA GLN A 82 0.70 -13.55 4.84
C GLN A 82 -0.34 -14.12 3.87
N GLU A 83 -1.32 -13.33 3.45
CA GLU A 83 -2.29 -13.75 2.43
C GLU A 83 -1.59 -13.97 1.08
N ALA A 84 -0.76 -13.03 0.62
CA ALA A 84 -0.03 -13.15 -0.64
C ALA A 84 0.89 -14.39 -0.69
N ILE A 85 1.55 -14.71 0.43
CA ILE A 85 2.38 -15.91 0.56
C ILE A 85 1.51 -17.17 0.45
N ARG A 86 0.39 -17.24 1.15
CA ARG A 86 -0.54 -18.37 1.05
C ARG A 86 -1.08 -18.53 -0.37
N ASP A 87 -1.49 -17.45 -0.99
CA ASP A 87 -2.03 -17.45 -2.36
C ASP A 87 -1.00 -17.90 -3.41
N SER A 88 0.27 -17.55 -3.19
CA SER A 88 1.37 -17.93 -4.08
C SER A 88 1.80 -19.40 -3.96
N ASN A 89 1.38 -20.11 -2.92
CA ASN A 89 1.85 -21.45 -2.56
C ASN A 89 3.39 -21.58 -2.49
N LEU A 90 4.07 -20.51 -2.02
CA LEU A 90 5.51 -20.57 -1.76
C LEU A 90 5.80 -21.44 -0.54
N PRO A 91 6.76 -22.37 -0.61
CA PRO A 91 7.18 -23.15 0.54
C PRO A 91 7.95 -22.28 1.54
N GLU A 92 7.77 -22.53 2.84
CA GLU A 92 8.41 -21.70 3.88
C GLU A 92 9.93 -21.65 3.76
N GLU A 93 10.56 -22.72 3.32
CA GLU A 93 12.01 -22.83 3.18
C GLU A 93 12.60 -21.83 2.18
N ILE A 94 11.79 -21.34 1.23
CA ILE A 94 12.23 -20.38 0.20
C ILE A 94 12.70 -19.07 0.83
N PHE A 95 12.13 -18.67 1.99
CA PHE A 95 12.47 -17.43 2.67
C PHE A 95 13.87 -17.44 3.31
N ASN A 96 14.50 -18.61 3.43
CA ASN A 96 15.89 -18.72 3.88
C ASN A 96 16.91 -18.36 2.79
N SER A 97 16.46 -18.14 1.57
CA SER A 97 17.31 -17.77 0.44
C SER A 97 17.59 -16.27 0.41
N ASP A 98 18.82 -15.89 0.10
CA ASP A 98 19.23 -14.52 -0.22
C ASP A 98 18.66 -14.02 -1.57
N ARG A 99 17.99 -14.92 -2.32
CA ARG A 99 17.29 -14.63 -3.58
C ARG A 99 15.85 -14.18 -3.36
N VAL A 100 15.35 -14.15 -2.12
CA VAL A 100 14.01 -13.70 -1.74
C VAL A 100 14.10 -12.40 -0.97
N GLY A 101 13.60 -11.32 -1.54
CA GLY A 101 13.68 -9.98 -0.97
C GLY A 101 12.32 -9.37 -0.65
N ILE A 102 12.36 -8.18 -0.06
CA ILE A 102 11.20 -7.35 0.20
C ILE A 102 11.51 -5.88 -0.11
N ILE A 103 10.59 -5.23 -0.82
CA ILE A 103 10.56 -3.79 -1.04
C ILE A 103 9.13 -3.33 -0.73
N ALA A 104 8.91 -2.80 0.45
CA ALA A 104 7.59 -2.40 0.91
C ALA A 104 7.66 -1.15 1.79
N GLY A 105 6.72 -0.26 1.66
CA GLY A 105 6.79 1.03 2.31
C GLY A 105 5.44 1.62 2.73
N SER A 106 5.51 2.87 3.19
CA SER A 106 4.37 3.68 3.60
C SER A 106 4.68 5.14 3.30
N GLY A 107 3.66 5.92 2.99
CA GLY A 107 3.77 7.36 2.83
C GLY A 107 3.96 8.10 4.15
N GLY A 108 3.31 7.63 5.22
CA GLY A 108 3.25 8.31 6.52
C GLY A 108 3.78 7.52 7.72
N ALA A 109 4.12 6.24 7.55
CA ALA A 109 4.40 5.31 8.64
C ALA A 109 3.24 5.31 9.68
N SER A 110 3.50 5.47 10.99
CA SER A 110 2.45 5.57 12.00
C SER A 110 2.52 6.90 12.74
N SER A 111 1.75 7.89 12.28
CA SER A 111 1.58 9.18 12.95
C SER A 111 0.93 9.02 14.33
N ARG A 112 -0.02 8.10 14.48
CA ARG A 112 -0.60 7.70 15.77
C ARG A 112 0.48 7.34 16.78
N SER A 113 1.34 6.38 16.45
CA SER A 113 2.40 5.92 17.38
C SER A 113 3.40 7.04 17.75
N GLN A 114 3.66 7.96 16.81
CA GLN A 114 4.53 9.10 17.06
C GLN A 114 3.90 10.10 18.04
N VAL A 115 2.63 10.43 17.86
CA VAL A 115 1.91 11.37 18.74
C VAL A 115 1.73 10.75 20.13
N GLU A 116 1.28 9.50 20.22
CA GLU A 116 1.17 8.79 21.52
C GLU A 116 2.50 8.75 22.28
N ALA A 117 3.62 8.51 21.58
CA ALA A 117 4.93 8.52 22.22
C ALA A 117 5.30 9.91 22.76
N ALA A 118 4.97 10.97 22.00
CA ALA A 118 5.21 12.34 22.42
C ALA A 118 4.36 12.73 23.65
N ASP A 119 3.10 12.32 23.69
CA ASP A 119 2.19 12.60 24.81
C ASP A 119 2.61 11.83 26.07
N ILE A 120 2.96 10.56 25.94
CA ILE A 120 3.54 9.79 27.06
C ILE A 120 4.81 10.47 27.59
N ALA A 121 5.66 10.98 26.72
CA ALA A 121 6.88 11.70 27.15
C ALA A 121 6.57 12.97 27.94
N ARG A 122 5.58 13.75 27.48
CA ARG A 122 5.15 15.00 28.15
C ARG A 122 4.48 14.73 29.50
N GLU A 123 3.61 13.74 29.56
CA GLU A 123 2.81 13.45 30.76
C GLU A 123 3.57 12.62 31.80
N LYS A 124 4.34 11.61 31.37
CA LYS A 124 4.88 10.54 32.23
C LYS A 124 6.42 10.43 32.16
N GLY A 125 7.04 11.20 31.27
CA GLY A 125 8.49 11.22 31.04
C GLY A 125 8.99 10.13 30.09
N ILE A 126 10.14 10.35 29.49
CA ILE A 126 10.76 9.55 28.42
C ILE A 126 10.87 8.06 28.76
N LYS A 127 11.16 7.72 30.03
CA LYS A 127 11.28 6.31 30.47
C LYS A 127 9.98 5.49 30.33
N ARG A 128 8.84 6.15 30.15
CA ARG A 128 7.54 5.52 30.01
C ARG A 128 7.12 5.26 28.58
N ILE A 129 7.81 5.79 27.58
CA ILE A 129 7.53 5.57 26.16
C ILE A 129 7.58 4.08 25.79
N GLY A 130 8.49 3.34 26.43
CA GLY A 130 8.74 1.93 26.11
C GLY A 130 9.74 1.74 24.95
N PRO A 131 10.25 0.51 24.75
CA PRO A 131 11.37 0.25 23.84
C PRO A 131 10.99 0.02 22.37
N TYR A 132 9.70 -0.02 22.03
CA TYR A 132 9.24 -0.49 20.71
C TYR A 132 8.80 0.64 19.76
N ARG A 133 8.68 1.89 20.24
CA ARG A 133 8.15 3.00 19.45
C ARG A 133 9.00 3.35 18.23
N VAL A 134 10.31 3.14 18.31
CA VAL A 134 11.21 3.39 17.16
C VAL A 134 10.79 2.53 15.96
N THR A 135 10.55 1.23 16.17
CA THR A 135 10.16 0.32 15.09
C THR A 135 8.76 0.60 14.56
N GLN A 136 7.87 1.16 15.36
CA GLN A 136 6.53 1.54 14.95
C GLN A 136 6.50 2.81 14.09
N THR A 137 7.46 3.73 14.30
CA THR A 137 7.43 5.08 13.72
C THR A 137 8.47 5.33 12.64
N MET A 138 9.50 4.49 12.51
CA MET A 138 10.55 4.67 11.51
C MET A 138 9.99 4.51 10.09
N GLY A 139 10.49 5.28 9.12
CA GLY A 139 10.06 5.23 7.72
C GLY A 139 10.21 3.86 7.05
N SER A 140 11.07 2.97 7.60
CA SER A 140 11.25 1.60 7.14
C SER A 140 10.44 0.56 7.93
N THR A 141 9.45 0.98 8.73
CA THR A 141 8.69 0.09 9.62
C THR A 141 8.10 -1.11 8.88
N VAL A 142 7.53 -0.90 7.70
CA VAL A 142 6.89 -1.97 6.90
C VAL A 142 7.91 -3.03 6.51
N SER A 143 8.95 -2.65 5.75
CA SER A 143 9.92 -3.64 5.26
C SER A 143 10.71 -4.30 6.38
N ALA A 144 11.05 -3.56 7.44
CA ALA A 144 11.80 -4.09 8.58
C ALA A 144 10.99 -5.13 9.38
N CYS A 145 9.72 -4.83 9.69
CA CYS A 145 8.85 -5.77 10.40
C CYS A 145 8.61 -7.02 9.55
N LEU A 146 8.23 -6.86 8.29
CA LEU A 146 7.93 -7.99 7.42
C LEU A 146 9.18 -8.86 7.19
N ALA A 147 10.33 -8.26 6.86
CA ALA A 147 11.56 -9.03 6.64
C ALA A 147 11.97 -9.85 7.87
N THR A 148 11.89 -9.25 9.06
CA THR A 148 12.25 -9.92 10.30
C THR A 148 11.30 -11.06 10.63
N PHE A 149 9.97 -10.84 10.48
CA PHE A 149 8.97 -11.81 10.92
C PHE A 149 8.71 -12.92 9.91
N LEU A 150 9.00 -12.67 8.63
CA LEU A 150 8.93 -13.68 7.57
C LEU A 150 10.29 -14.38 7.32
N GLY A 151 11.35 -13.95 7.99
CA GLY A 151 12.68 -14.55 7.87
C GLY A 151 13.40 -14.25 6.55
N ILE A 152 13.02 -13.18 5.84
CA ILE A 152 13.58 -12.81 4.53
C ILE A 152 15.07 -12.48 4.63
N LYS A 153 15.88 -13.03 3.73
CA LYS A 153 17.35 -12.90 3.72
C LYS A 153 17.91 -12.10 2.55
N GLY A 154 17.14 -11.91 1.48
CA GLY A 154 17.53 -11.09 0.33
C GLY A 154 17.45 -9.58 0.62
N ILE A 155 17.29 -8.79 -0.43
CA ILE A 155 17.20 -7.32 -0.25
C ILE A 155 16.04 -6.93 0.66
N ASN A 156 16.26 -5.91 1.48
CA ASN A 156 15.26 -5.36 2.39
C ASN A 156 15.42 -3.85 2.49
N TYR A 157 14.47 -3.09 1.95
CA TYR A 157 14.37 -1.65 2.14
C TYR A 157 12.96 -1.15 1.88
N SER A 158 12.65 0.04 2.41
CA SER A 158 11.42 0.77 2.13
C SER A 158 11.68 1.92 1.19
N ILE A 159 10.68 2.21 0.36
CA ILE A 159 10.54 3.47 -0.36
C ILE A 159 9.44 4.27 0.35
N SER A 160 9.57 5.58 0.40
CA SER A 160 8.52 6.49 0.82
C SER A 160 8.41 7.61 -0.21
N SER A 161 7.27 7.65 -0.88
CA SER A 161 6.95 8.62 -1.94
C SER A 161 5.45 8.97 -1.92
N ALA A 162 4.94 9.22 -0.72
CA ALA A 162 3.52 9.51 -0.46
C ALA A 162 2.57 8.47 -1.09
N CYS A 163 1.52 8.90 -1.79
CA CYS A 163 0.54 8.01 -2.43
C CYS A 163 1.12 7.09 -3.51
N SER A 164 2.31 7.39 -4.03
CA SER A 164 3.01 6.58 -5.04
C SER A 164 3.89 5.47 -4.46
N THR A 165 4.01 5.39 -3.14
CA THR A 165 4.94 4.49 -2.44
C THR A 165 4.86 3.05 -2.90
N SER A 166 3.68 2.45 -2.88
CA SER A 166 3.52 1.03 -3.26
C SER A 166 3.81 0.79 -4.74
N ALA A 167 3.45 1.73 -5.62
CA ALA A 167 3.79 1.63 -7.05
C ALA A 167 5.31 1.68 -7.27
N HIS A 168 6.02 2.54 -6.56
CA HIS A 168 7.49 2.59 -6.61
C HIS A 168 8.14 1.35 -5.99
N CYS A 169 7.59 0.79 -4.91
CA CYS A 169 8.05 -0.48 -4.34
C CYS A 169 7.91 -1.62 -5.35
N ILE A 170 6.77 -1.71 -6.05
CA ILE A 170 6.52 -2.73 -7.08
C ILE A 170 7.46 -2.54 -8.27
N GLY A 171 7.61 -1.31 -8.76
CA GLY A 171 8.52 -1.01 -9.87
C GLY A 171 9.98 -1.33 -9.54
N SER A 172 10.46 -0.93 -8.37
CA SER A 172 11.81 -1.27 -7.92
C SER A 172 12.01 -2.78 -7.74
N ALA A 173 11.00 -3.49 -7.24
CA ALA A 173 11.05 -4.96 -7.12
C ALA A 173 11.15 -5.63 -8.49
N TRP A 174 10.37 -5.16 -9.46
CA TRP A 174 10.42 -5.59 -10.85
C TRP A 174 11.83 -5.40 -11.45
N GLU A 175 12.45 -4.24 -11.25
CA GLU A 175 13.83 -3.96 -11.71
C GLU A 175 14.85 -4.92 -11.06
N GLN A 176 14.71 -5.26 -9.76
CA GLN A 176 15.61 -6.22 -9.11
C GLN A 176 15.53 -7.61 -9.73
N ILE A 177 14.32 -8.04 -10.12
CA ILE A 177 14.11 -9.31 -10.80
C ILE A 177 14.64 -9.24 -12.24
N GLN A 178 14.35 -8.17 -12.98
CA GLN A 178 14.87 -7.99 -14.35
C GLN A 178 16.39 -8.05 -14.42
N LEU A 179 17.06 -7.43 -13.44
CA LEU A 179 18.53 -7.43 -13.33
C LEU A 179 19.10 -8.76 -12.79
N GLY A 180 18.26 -9.75 -12.51
CA GLY A 180 18.65 -11.04 -11.98
C GLY A 180 19.23 -11.00 -10.56
N LYS A 181 18.97 -9.94 -9.78
CA LYS A 181 19.44 -9.80 -8.41
C LYS A 181 18.60 -10.56 -7.40
N GLN A 182 17.32 -10.71 -7.67
CA GLN A 182 16.37 -11.48 -6.87
C GLN A 182 15.56 -12.39 -7.78
N ASP A 183 15.07 -13.51 -7.25
CA ASP A 183 14.16 -14.41 -7.93
C ASP A 183 12.70 -14.18 -7.47
N ILE A 184 12.53 -13.75 -6.22
CA ILE A 184 11.24 -13.42 -5.63
C ILE A 184 11.38 -12.12 -4.83
N VAL A 185 10.39 -11.22 -4.96
CA VAL A 185 10.30 -10.02 -4.13
C VAL A 185 8.86 -9.79 -3.68
N LEU A 186 8.67 -9.65 -2.37
CA LEU A 186 7.44 -9.14 -1.80
C LEU A 186 7.41 -7.62 -2.00
N ALA A 187 6.38 -7.09 -2.64
CA ALA A 187 6.32 -5.68 -2.97
C ALA A 187 4.94 -5.05 -2.69
N GLY A 188 4.94 -3.83 -2.20
CA GLY A 188 3.72 -3.09 -1.89
C GLY A 188 3.87 -2.19 -0.68
N GLY A 189 2.87 -2.17 0.19
CA GLY A 189 2.89 -1.38 1.42
C GLY A 189 1.53 -1.25 2.08
N GLY A 190 1.43 -0.30 3.00
CA GLY A 190 0.19 0.00 3.70
C GLY A 190 0.21 1.38 4.33
N GLU A 191 -0.97 1.80 4.76
CA GLU A 191 -1.18 3.04 5.52
C GLU A 191 -2.15 2.77 6.68
N ASP A 192 -1.94 3.48 7.79
CA ASP A 192 -2.96 3.59 8.83
C ASP A 192 -3.92 4.77 8.55
N GLU A 193 -5.07 4.73 9.19
CA GLU A 193 -6.02 5.83 9.22
C GLU A 193 -6.12 6.32 10.67
N HIS A 194 -5.74 7.57 10.91
CA HIS A 194 -5.83 8.19 12.21
C HIS A 194 -5.90 9.71 12.08
N TRP A 195 -6.66 10.36 12.97
CA TRP A 195 -6.85 11.82 12.93
C TRP A 195 -5.55 12.62 12.92
N THR A 196 -4.48 12.12 13.56
CA THR A 196 -3.20 12.84 13.66
C THR A 196 -2.55 13.13 12.30
N GLN A 197 -2.77 12.26 11.31
CA GLN A 197 -2.33 12.49 9.94
C GLN A 197 -3.43 13.17 9.12
N SER A 198 -4.67 12.73 9.28
CA SER A 198 -5.80 13.24 8.52
C SER A 198 -6.05 14.73 8.77
N ALA A 199 -5.84 15.21 9.99
CA ALA A 199 -5.93 16.63 10.34
C ALA A 199 -4.98 17.52 9.52
N LEU A 200 -3.83 17.02 9.09
CA LEU A 200 -2.90 17.80 8.26
C LEU A 200 -3.49 18.04 6.87
N PHE A 201 -4.15 17.03 6.29
CA PHE A 201 -4.85 17.16 5.02
C PHE A 201 -6.14 17.96 5.14
N ASP A 202 -6.85 17.85 6.27
CA ASP A 202 -8.04 18.66 6.55
C ASP A 202 -7.70 20.15 6.67
N ALA A 203 -6.61 20.48 7.37
CA ALA A 203 -6.10 21.84 7.48
C ALA A 203 -5.70 22.43 6.12
N MET A 204 -5.16 21.61 5.22
CA MET A 204 -4.85 21.97 3.84
C MET A 204 -6.10 22.17 2.98
N GLY A 205 -7.26 21.69 3.42
CA GLY A 205 -8.51 21.73 2.64
C GLY A 205 -8.55 20.69 1.51
N ALA A 206 -7.81 19.59 1.64
CA ALA A 206 -7.71 18.55 0.62
C ALA A 206 -8.72 17.41 0.79
N LEU A 207 -9.38 17.32 1.95
CA LEU A 207 -10.36 16.27 2.23
C LEU A 207 -11.76 16.65 1.79
N SER A 208 -12.55 15.64 1.37
CA SER A 208 -13.97 15.77 1.12
C SER A 208 -14.71 16.10 2.41
N SER A 209 -15.49 17.15 2.42
CA SER A 209 -16.29 17.61 3.58
C SER A 209 -17.76 17.86 3.25
N LYS A 210 -18.12 17.97 1.97
CA LYS A 210 -19.53 18.17 1.56
C LYS A 210 -20.37 16.92 1.69
N PHE A 211 -19.72 15.76 1.81
CA PHE A 211 -20.38 14.46 1.84
C PHE A 211 -20.40 13.84 3.25
N ASN A 212 -20.22 14.62 4.32
CA ASN A 212 -20.27 14.09 5.70
C ASN A 212 -21.61 13.40 6.02
N SER A 213 -22.73 13.86 5.44
CA SER A 213 -24.05 13.25 5.59
C SER A 213 -24.33 12.07 4.63
N ASP A 214 -23.48 11.87 3.64
CA ASP A 214 -23.58 10.78 2.65
C ASP A 214 -22.18 10.23 2.34
N PRO A 215 -21.55 9.53 3.32
CA PRO A 215 -20.15 9.09 3.23
C PRO A 215 -19.87 8.21 2.00
N GLU A 216 -20.79 7.34 1.63
CA GLU A 216 -20.62 6.42 0.51
C GLU A 216 -20.44 7.14 -0.83
N ALA A 217 -20.99 8.34 -0.95
CA ALA A 217 -20.89 9.18 -2.15
C ALA A 217 -19.65 10.08 -2.19
N ALA A 218 -18.81 10.09 -1.13
CA ALA A 218 -17.72 11.06 -0.99
C ALA A 218 -16.54 10.82 -1.95
N SER A 219 -16.12 9.56 -2.12
CA SER A 219 -15.05 9.21 -3.05
C SER A 219 -15.60 9.09 -4.47
N ARG A 220 -15.31 10.10 -5.28
CA ARG A 220 -15.83 10.23 -6.66
C ARG A 220 -14.75 10.76 -7.61
N PRO A 221 -13.69 9.97 -7.88
CA PRO A 221 -12.64 10.38 -8.79
C PRO A 221 -13.25 10.68 -10.17
N PHE A 222 -12.71 11.72 -10.82
CA PHE A 222 -13.16 12.27 -12.11
C PHE A 222 -14.55 12.92 -12.13
N ASP A 223 -15.38 12.78 -11.10
CA ASP A 223 -16.66 13.46 -11.01
C ASP A 223 -16.50 14.98 -10.94
N LYS A 224 -17.38 15.73 -11.63
CA LYS A 224 -17.36 17.19 -11.64
C LYS A 224 -17.68 17.79 -10.27
N GLY A 225 -18.48 17.09 -9.45
CA GLY A 225 -18.90 17.51 -8.11
C GLY A 225 -17.94 17.09 -6.99
N ARG A 226 -16.78 16.47 -7.31
CA ARG A 226 -15.80 16.09 -6.28
C ARG A 226 -15.28 17.30 -5.50
N ASP A 227 -15.00 17.12 -4.23
CA ASP A 227 -14.57 18.20 -3.33
C ASP A 227 -13.33 17.86 -2.48
N GLY A 228 -12.66 16.76 -2.78
CA GLY A 228 -11.48 16.29 -2.08
C GLY A 228 -11.41 14.76 -2.08
N PHE A 229 -10.40 14.22 -1.40
CA PHE A 229 -10.27 12.78 -1.21
C PHE A 229 -10.67 12.36 0.22
N VAL A 230 -10.78 11.07 0.46
CA VAL A 230 -11.10 10.49 1.77
C VAL A 230 -9.92 9.63 2.22
N ILE A 231 -9.44 9.85 3.43
CA ILE A 231 -8.38 9.04 4.04
C ILE A 231 -8.92 7.64 4.34
N SER A 232 -8.11 6.62 4.08
CA SER A 232 -8.45 5.22 4.32
C SER A 232 -7.24 4.45 4.83
N ALA A 233 -7.49 3.51 5.74
CA ALA A 233 -6.52 2.50 6.13
C ALA A 233 -6.41 1.40 5.09
N GLY A 234 -5.33 0.64 5.13
CA GLY A 234 -5.19 -0.57 4.35
C GLY A 234 -3.77 -1.05 4.16
N GLY A 235 -3.66 -2.21 3.54
CA GLY A 235 -2.40 -2.79 3.09
C GLY A 235 -2.59 -3.63 1.85
N GLY A 236 -1.55 -3.68 1.01
CA GLY A 236 -1.54 -4.53 -0.17
C GLY A 236 -0.12 -5.00 -0.48
N ILE A 237 0.07 -6.29 -0.60
CA ILE A 237 1.34 -6.92 -0.95
C ILE A 237 1.11 -7.88 -2.10
N ILE A 238 2.00 -7.82 -3.09
CA ILE A 238 2.07 -8.80 -4.17
C ILE A 238 3.38 -9.58 -4.09
N ILE A 239 3.35 -10.81 -4.56
CA ILE A 239 4.55 -11.61 -4.80
C ILE A 239 4.94 -11.43 -6.26
N LEU A 240 6.08 -10.81 -6.49
CA LEU A 240 6.74 -10.78 -7.78
C LEU A 240 7.75 -11.91 -7.86
N GLU A 241 7.77 -12.63 -8.98
CA GLU A 241 8.61 -13.79 -9.17
C GLU A 241 9.19 -13.80 -10.60
N GLU A 242 10.42 -14.26 -10.74
CA GLU A 242 11.05 -14.48 -12.03
C GLU A 242 10.26 -15.56 -12.81
N LEU A 243 9.97 -15.30 -14.08
CA LEU A 243 9.06 -16.13 -14.87
C LEU A 243 9.44 -17.60 -14.94
N GLU A 244 10.73 -17.91 -15.20
CA GLU A 244 11.17 -19.30 -15.33
C GLU A 244 11.23 -19.99 -13.96
N HIS A 245 11.52 -19.24 -12.89
CA HIS A 245 11.37 -19.73 -11.51
C HIS A 245 9.91 -20.11 -11.22
N ALA A 246 8.97 -19.22 -11.54
CA ALA A 246 7.53 -19.46 -11.35
C ALA A 246 7.04 -20.67 -12.16
N ARG A 247 7.43 -20.77 -13.43
CA ARG A 247 7.08 -21.92 -14.31
C ARG A 247 7.62 -23.25 -13.80
N LYS A 248 8.88 -23.26 -13.35
CA LYS A 248 9.54 -24.47 -12.85
C LYS A 248 8.82 -25.08 -11.64
N ARG A 249 8.24 -24.24 -10.77
CA ARG A 249 7.47 -24.73 -9.62
C ARG A 249 5.97 -24.88 -9.88
N GLY A 250 5.51 -24.62 -11.11
CA GLY A 250 4.08 -24.70 -11.47
C GLY A 250 3.22 -23.63 -10.79
N ALA A 251 3.77 -22.42 -10.56
CA ALA A 251 3.05 -21.33 -9.92
C ALA A 251 1.82 -20.89 -10.74
N LYS A 252 0.77 -20.50 -10.04
CA LYS A 252 -0.29 -19.69 -10.63
C LYS A 252 0.28 -18.32 -10.98
N ILE A 253 0.06 -17.87 -12.21
CA ILE A 253 0.50 -16.56 -12.69
C ILE A 253 -0.75 -15.71 -12.93
N TYR A 254 -0.85 -14.58 -12.25
CA TYR A 254 -1.92 -13.60 -12.42
C TYR A 254 -1.69 -12.69 -13.62
N GLY A 255 -0.45 -12.32 -13.86
CA GLY A 255 -0.04 -11.45 -14.95
C GLY A 255 1.46 -11.20 -14.92
N GLU A 256 1.94 -10.47 -15.92
CA GLU A 256 3.33 -10.05 -16.03
C GLU A 256 3.42 -8.53 -15.98
N ILE A 257 4.40 -7.98 -15.28
CA ILE A 257 4.70 -6.56 -15.35
C ILE A 257 5.61 -6.32 -16.55
N VAL A 258 5.08 -5.68 -17.56
CA VAL A 258 5.76 -5.44 -18.84
C VAL A 258 6.28 -4.01 -19.01
N GLY A 259 5.90 -3.10 -18.12
CA GLY A 259 6.38 -1.71 -18.14
C GLY A 259 6.14 -0.99 -16.84
N TYR A 260 7.08 -0.12 -16.49
CA TYR A 260 7.04 0.72 -15.31
C TYR A 260 7.72 2.06 -15.61
N SER A 261 7.21 3.13 -15.04
CA SER A 261 7.85 4.43 -15.09
C SER A 261 7.57 5.24 -13.84
N ALA A 262 8.50 6.10 -13.49
CA ALA A 262 8.35 7.12 -12.47
C ALA A 262 8.89 8.44 -13.00
N THR A 263 8.14 9.53 -12.81
CA THR A 263 8.52 10.88 -13.23
C THR A 263 8.20 11.88 -12.13
N SER A 264 8.90 12.99 -12.10
CA SER A 264 8.56 14.16 -11.29
C SER A 264 7.90 15.22 -12.15
N ASP A 265 6.87 15.87 -11.63
CA ASP A 265 6.28 17.08 -12.24
C ASP A 265 7.21 18.29 -12.04
N GLY A 266 7.72 18.47 -10.83
CA GLY A 266 8.77 19.45 -10.50
C GLY A 266 8.34 20.91 -10.56
N GLU A 267 7.03 21.19 -10.60
CA GLU A 267 6.51 22.56 -10.74
C GLU A 267 5.97 23.15 -9.44
N ASP A 268 5.15 22.38 -8.71
CA ASP A 268 4.52 22.83 -7.47
C ASP A 268 4.48 21.71 -6.42
N MET A 269 4.50 22.07 -5.13
CA MET A 269 4.49 21.08 -4.04
C MET A 269 3.14 20.40 -3.86
N VAL A 270 2.04 21.03 -4.27
CA VAL A 270 0.67 20.60 -3.95
C VAL A 270 -0.19 20.41 -5.20
N SER A 271 -0.02 21.29 -6.19
CA SER A 271 -0.85 21.34 -7.41
C SER A 271 -0.12 20.71 -8.61
N PRO A 272 -0.42 19.45 -8.97
CA PRO A 272 0.22 18.82 -10.11
C PRO A 272 -0.23 19.48 -11.41
N SER A 273 0.70 19.69 -12.36
CA SER A 273 0.38 20.20 -13.71
C SER A 273 -0.35 19.18 -14.58
N GLY A 274 -0.25 17.91 -14.24
CA GLY A 274 -0.71 16.78 -15.04
C GLY A 274 0.28 16.34 -16.14
N LEU A 275 1.26 17.15 -16.49
CA LEU A 275 2.23 16.82 -17.53
C LEU A 275 3.17 15.68 -17.08
N GLY A 276 3.58 15.68 -15.81
CA GLY A 276 4.40 14.62 -15.21
C GLY A 276 3.67 13.27 -15.26
N ALA A 277 2.39 13.23 -14.84
CA ALA A 277 1.57 12.02 -14.90
C ALA A 277 1.40 11.51 -16.36
N ALA A 278 1.09 12.41 -17.30
CA ALA A 278 0.95 12.05 -18.71
C ALA A 278 2.27 11.48 -19.29
N LYS A 279 3.42 12.06 -18.92
CA LYS A 279 4.75 11.56 -19.29
C LYS A 279 5.02 10.18 -18.71
N CYS A 280 4.69 9.97 -17.42
CA CYS A 280 4.84 8.70 -16.74
C CYS A 280 4.07 7.59 -17.46
N MET A 281 2.78 7.81 -17.73
CA MET A 281 1.95 6.84 -18.45
C MET A 281 2.50 6.51 -19.83
N LYS A 282 2.92 7.54 -20.62
CA LYS A 282 3.52 7.32 -21.95
C LYS A 282 4.80 6.49 -21.88
N GLN A 283 5.67 6.76 -20.92
CA GLN A 283 6.92 6.00 -20.75
C GLN A 283 6.66 4.54 -20.36
N ALA A 284 5.71 4.27 -19.46
CA ALA A 284 5.34 2.92 -19.08
C ALA A 284 4.78 2.12 -20.29
N LEU A 285 3.92 2.76 -21.10
CA LEU A 285 3.41 2.17 -22.35
C LEU A 285 4.53 1.90 -23.37
N GLN A 286 5.43 2.85 -23.57
CA GLN A 286 6.57 2.67 -24.47
C GLN A 286 7.46 1.50 -24.03
N MET A 287 7.72 1.38 -22.71
CA MET A 287 8.50 0.29 -22.15
C MET A 287 7.82 -1.07 -22.33
N SER A 288 6.51 -1.12 -22.24
CA SER A 288 5.75 -2.36 -22.40
C SER A 288 5.75 -2.93 -23.82
N GLY A 289 6.07 -2.10 -24.81
CA GLY A 289 5.95 -2.46 -26.22
C GLY A 289 4.51 -2.62 -26.72
N LEU A 290 3.52 -2.30 -25.88
CA LEU A 290 2.10 -2.32 -26.25
C LEU A 290 1.72 -1.03 -26.96
N ASP A 291 0.80 -1.14 -27.92
CA ASP A 291 0.25 0.04 -28.57
C ASP A 291 -0.83 0.72 -27.69
N THR A 292 -1.12 1.98 -27.99
CA THR A 292 -2.11 2.76 -27.24
C THR A 292 -3.53 2.25 -27.41
N VAL A 293 -3.82 1.52 -28.49
CA VAL A 293 -5.14 0.93 -28.76
C VAL A 293 -5.40 -0.20 -27.75
N SER A 294 -4.42 -1.07 -27.50
CA SER A 294 -4.52 -2.13 -26.50
C SER A 294 -4.77 -1.58 -25.09
N TYR A 295 -4.08 -0.51 -24.72
CA TYR A 295 -4.31 0.16 -23.43
C TYR A 295 -5.69 0.81 -23.35
N THR A 296 -6.13 1.51 -24.39
CA THR A 296 -7.43 2.16 -24.46
C THR A 296 -8.56 1.12 -24.36
N HIS A 297 -8.37 -0.05 -24.99
CA HIS A 297 -9.34 -1.14 -24.92
C HIS A 297 -9.49 -1.70 -23.48
N LEU A 298 -8.39 -1.89 -22.76
CA LEU A 298 -8.42 -2.28 -21.35
C LEU A 298 -9.13 -1.24 -20.48
N ARG A 299 -8.87 0.04 -20.73
CA ARG A 299 -9.58 1.15 -20.06
C ARG A 299 -11.06 1.17 -20.37
N ALA A 300 -11.45 0.85 -21.59
CA ALA A 300 -12.87 0.76 -21.97
C ALA A 300 -13.60 -0.36 -21.20
N HIS A 301 -12.93 -1.45 -20.86
CA HIS A 301 -13.48 -2.50 -20.01
C HIS A 301 -13.56 -2.08 -18.53
N GLU A 302 -12.66 -1.24 -18.07
CA GLU A 302 -12.69 -0.66 -16.72
C GLU A 302 -13.72 0.46 -16.59
N THR A 303 -13.98 1.19 -17.67
CA THR A 303 -14.92 2.32 -17.72
C THR A 303 -16.35 1.90 -18.05
N LEU A 304 -16.63 0.64 -18.32
CA LEU A 304 -18.00 0.11 -18.35
C LEU A 304 -18.68 0.07 -16.97
N LEU A 305 -18.00 0.62 -15.96
CA LEU A 305 -18.53 0.94 -14.64
C LEU A 305 -18.82 2.45 -14.46
N ASP A 306 -18.71 3.25 -15.54
CA ASP A 306 -19.16 4.64 -15.59
C ASP A 306 -20.63 4.72 -16.04
#